data_a34789dfe008ab0b59777d42f8ccd4b4
#
_entry.id   a34789dfe008ab0b59777d42f8ccd4b4
#
_cell.length_a   1.000
_cell.length_b   1.000
_cell.length_c   1.000
_cell.angle_alpha   90.00
_cell.angle_beta   90.00
_cell.angle_gamma   90.00
#
_symmetry.space_group_name_H-M   'P 1'
#
loop_
_entity.id
_entity.type
_entity.pdbx_description
1 polymer ?
#
loop_
_entity_poly.entity_id
_entity_poly.type
_entity_poly.pdbx_seq_one_letter_code
_entity_poly.pdbx_strand_id
1 'polypeptide(L)'
;MNHRRTLKKDANSGPFRVIESAVSFNQIPQPEISQRSPDINETGRLALRAAFIGFFVDMFDVYLPIVALGPAMSYFQPVTLSPALKSTLFYIVFALSLVGRPVGAILFGHYGDKLGRRSITIISMGGFALVTLLIGLLPGYEIGGIASTAALTFLRFADGVFLGGEYTCANPLAMEYAPKEKRGKWAAFIHTGFPLSLAAISLLTTGLLSVLPAGSPHSRYVQWGWRIPFFLGALFAGGVFLYSMRNIPESTVWAKAEKTKSPMKDLFKGNNFRRLSQVFLVMSGAWFTLNAVTCILPGVLLTVRRVNSITVTNAQLIANLLLAISFVPFGILGHKIGRRAMLALIGLAGCTAGPIFYYLLLKAGYQNPAELIVLVTLINLCATPVWAIVTSYITERFPTAVRASGYGIGYSAATIIPAFSSF
;
A
#
# COMPACT_ATOMS: atom_id res chain seq x y z
N MET A 1 -32.74 -5.28 58.60
CA MET A 1 -33.81 -4.83 57.67
C MET A 1 -33.30 -3.67 56.86
N ASN A 2 -33.40 -3.81 55.59
CA ASN A 2 -33.25 -2.95 54.43
C ASN A 2 -32.10 -3.27 53.47
N HIS A 3 -32.46 -4.14 52.55
CA HIS A 3 -31.81 -4.36 51.26
C HIS A 3 -31.96 -3.10 50.38
N ARG A 4 -30.85 -2.48 49.98
CA ARG A 4 -30.81 -1.64 48.78
C ARG A 4 -30.06 -2.39 47.71
N ARG A 5 -30.78 -3.02 46.77
CA ARG A 5 -30.26 -3.45 45.47
C ARG A 5 -30.09 -2.22 44.59
N THR A 6 -28.85 -1.86 44.31
CA THR A 6 -28.53 -0.90 43.25
C THR A 6 -28.50 -1.63 41.92
N LEU A 7 -29.47 -1.37 41.07
CA LEU A 7 -29.47 -1.77 39.66
C LEU A 7 -28.30 -1.04 38.94
N LYS A 8 -27.26 -1.75 38.57
CA LYS A 8 -26.30 -1.28 37.57
C LYS A 8 -26.99 -1.32 36.23
N LYS A 9 -27.26 -0.16 35.64
CA LYS A 9 -27.66 0.00 34.24
C LYS A 9 -26.53 -0.52 33.34
N ASP A 10 -26.80 -1.60 32.61
CA ASP A 10 -25.97 -2.10 31.52
C ASP A 10 -26.00 -1.11 30.34
N ALA A 11 -25.04 -0.22 30.31
CA ALA A 11 -24.77 0.65 29.16
C ALA A 11 -23.69 0.00 28.30
N ASN A 12 -24.02 -1.05 27.55
CA ASN A 12 -23.12 -1.58 26.54
C ASN A 12 -23.86 -2.46 25.49
N SER A 13 -24.82 -1.87 24.78
CA SER A 13 -25.47 -2.48 23.63
C SER A 13 -25.23 -1.62 22.39
N GLY A 14 -24.02 -1.72 21.82
CA GLY A 14 -23.69 -1.13 20.53
C GLY A 14 -23.41 -2.24 19.48
N PRO A 15 -23.54 -1.94 18.20
CA PRO A 15 -23.38 -2.92 17.11
C PRO A 15 -22.02 -3.63 17.07
N PHE A 16 -21.03 -3.16 17.82
CA PHE A 16 -19.70 -3.76 17.91
C PHE A 16 -19.61 -5.00 18.82
N ARG A 17 -20.62 -5.29 19.64
CA ARG A 17 -20.66 -6.53 20.45
C ARG A 17 -20.81 -7.78 19.59
N VAL A 18 -21.42 -7.65 18.41
CA VAL A 18 -21.57 -8.78 17.47
C VAL A 18 -20.21 -9.22 16.91
N ILE A 19 -19.26 -8.28 16.74
CA ILE A 19 -17.91 -8.60 16.26
C ILE A 19 -17.07 -9.25 17.37
N GLU A 20 -17.24 -8.80 18.63
CA GLU A 20 -16.55 -9.42 19.77
C GLU A 20 -17.05 -10.83 20.10
N SER A 21 -18.35 -11.12 19.87
CA SER A 21 -18.93 -12.46 20.11
C SER A 21 -18.78 -13.42 18.94
N ALA A 22 -18.65 -12.89 17.70
CA ALA A 22 -18.52 -13.72 16.50
C ALA A 22 -17.08 -14.22 16.29
N VAL A 23 -16.07 -13.56 16.86
CA VAL A 23 -14.68 -13.97 16.72
C VAL A 23 -13.97 -13.88 18.07
N SER A 24 -14.08 -14.93 18.87
CA SER A 24 -13.25 -15.12 20.06
C SER A 24 -11.82 -15.46 19.62
N PHE A 25 -11.04 -14.43 19.27
CA PHE A 25 -9.62 -14.58 18.87
C PHE A 25 -8.74 -15.19 19.95
N ASN A 26 -9.19 -15.23 21.21
CA ASN A 26 -8.50 -15.93 22.30
C ASN A 26 -8.59 -17.47 22.19
N GLN A 27 -9.47 -18.02 21.34
CA GLN A 27 -9.62 -19.45 21.12
C GLN A 27 -8.95 -19.97 19.83
N ILE A 28 -8.31 -19.10 19.04
CA ILE A 28 -7.40 -19.58 17.99
C ILE A 28 -6.24 -20.24 18.72
N PRO A 29 -6.00 -21.56 18.54
CA PRO A 29 -4.89 -22.24 19.20
C PRO A 29 -3.62 -21.46 18.87
N GLN A 30 -3.00 -20.87 19.90
CA GLN A 30 -1.63 -20.39 19.76
C GLN A 30 -0.85 -21.64 19.34
N PRO A 31 -0.07 -21.60 18.22
CA PRO A 31 0.75 -22.74 17.92
C PRO A 31 1.55 -23.05 19.19
N GLU A 32 1.50 -24.29 19.68
CA GLU A 32 2.37 -24.75 20.76
C GLU A 32 3.79 -24.51 20.29
N ILE A 33 4.30 -23.33 20.63
CA ILE A 33 5.69 -22.98 20.41
C ILE A 33 6.43 -23.91 21.36
N SER A 34 7.01 -24.97 20.80
CA SER A 34 7.95 -25.85 21.48
C SER A 34 8.75 -25.02 22.49
N GLN A 35 8.89 -25.50 23.73
CA GLN A 35 9.42 -24.80 24.90
C GLN A 35 10.85 -24.21 24.78
N ARG A 36 11.43 -24.17 23.59
CA ARG A 36 12.54 -23.30 23.21
C ARG A 36 11.94 -21.99 22.72
N SER A 37 12.06 -20.93 23.53
CA SER A 37 11.80 -19.57 23.04
C SER A 37 12.53 -19.41 21.71
N PRO A 38 11.81 -19.20 20.58
CA PRO A 38 12.47 -19.04 19.30
C PRO A 38 13.44 -17.88 19.46
N ASP A 39 14.68 -18.06 19.02
CA ASP A 39 15.70 -17.01 19.03
C ASP A 39 15.05 -15.74 18.49
N ILE A 40 15.17 -14.62 19.21
CA ILE A 40 14.62 -13.30 18.85
C ILE A 40 14.95 -12.98 17.38
N ASN A 41 16.10 -13.47 16.88
CA ASN A 41 16.51 -13.38 15.48
C ASN A 41 15.62 -14.18 14.51
N GLU A 42 15.07 -15.31 14.91
CA GLU A 42 14.20 -16.11 14.05
C GLU A 42 12.80 -15.47 13.94
N THR A 43 12.21 -15.13 15.08
CA THR A 43 10.92 -14.42 15.11
C THR A 43 10.99 -13.09 14.34
N GLY A 44 12.08 -12.34 14.50
CA GLY A 44 12.31 -11.12 13.77
C GLY A 44 12.40 -11.35 12.25
N ARG A 45 13.07 -12.41 11.81
CA ARG A 45 13.14 -12.77 10.39
C ARG A 45 11.79 -13.18 9.82
N LEU A 46 10.96 -13.89 10.59
CA LEU A 46 9.60 -14.23 10.19
C LEU A 46 8.74 -12.98 10.04
N ALA A 47 8.78 -12.06 11.00
CA ALA A 47 8.07 -10.79 10.93
C ALA A 47 8.53 -9.91 9.75
N LEU A 48 9.84 -9.86 9.46
CA LEU A 48 10.41 -9.14 8.33
C LEU A 48 9.92 -9.72 6.98
N ARG A 49 9.97 -11.06 6.85
CA ARG A 49 9.51 -11.74 5.63
C ARG A 49 8.02 -11.51 5.41
N ALA A 50 7.21 -11.63 6.45
CA ALA A 50 5.79 -11.38 6.37
C ALA A 50 5.47 -9.93 5.98
N ALA A 51 6.16 -8.95 6.57
CA ALA A 51 5.97 -7.55 6.21
C ALA A 51 6.43 -7.25 4.76
N PHE A 52 7.52 -7.87 4.28
CA PHE A 52 7.97 -7.73 2.89
C PHE A 52 6.95 -8.33 1.91
N ILE A 53 6.52 -9.58 2.16
CA ILE A 53 5.59 -10.28 1.27
C ILE A 53 4.22 -9.59 1.32
N GLY A 54 3.75 -9.19 2.52
CA GLY A 54 2.51 -8.43 2.69
C GLY A 54 2.54 -7.14 1.90
N PHE A 55 3.61 -6.35 2.05
CA PHE A 55 3.78 -5.09 1.32
C PHE A 55 3.93 -5.27 -0.20
N PHE A 56 4.59 -6.35 -0.65
CA PHE A 56 4.64 -6.71 -2.08
C PHE A 56 3.23 -6.98 -2.63
N VAL A 57 2.43 -7.77 -1.91
CA VAL A 57 1.07 -8.13 -2.34
C VAL A 57 0.13 -6.94 -2.24
N ASP A 58 0.25 -6.09 -1.20
CA ASP A 58 -0.46 -4.82 -1.08
C ASP A 58 -0.19 -3.92 -2.30
N MET A 59 1.08 -3.71 -2.64
CA MET A 59 1.45 -2.89 -3.79
C MET A 59 1.03 -3.53 -5.12
N PHE A 60 1.07 -4.86 -5.24
CA PHE A 60 0.56 -5.56 -6.40
C PHE A 60 -0.93 -5.27 -6.60
N ASP A 61 -1.74 -5.37 -5.55
CA ASP A 61 -3.18 -5.10 -5.59
C ASP A 61 -3.51 -3.63 -5.90
N VAL A 62 -2.78 -2.69 -5.28
CA VAL A 62 -2.95 -1.25 -5.53
C VAL A 62 -2.84 -0.89 -7.00
N TYR A 63 -1.90 -1.52 -7.72
CA TYR A 63 -1.64 -1.22 -9.12
C TYR A 63 -2.38 -2.13 -10.12
N LEU A 64 -3.11 -3.17 -9.65
CA LEU A 64 -3.98 -4.00 -10.49
C LEU A 64 -4.94 -3.17 -11.37
N PRO A 65 -5.66 -2.14 -10.84
CA PRO A 65 -6.57 -1.35 -11.65
C PRO A 65 -5.88 -0.57 -12.75
N ILE A 66 -4.68 -0.04 -12.49
CA ILE A 66 -3.95 0.76 -13.47
C ILE A 66 -3.38 -0.14 -14.55
N VAL A 67 -2.67 -1.19 -14.17
CA VAL A 67 -1.86 -2.00 -15.08
C VAL A 67 -2.70 -3.07 -15.77
N ALA A 68 -3.51 -3.82 -15.01
CA ALA A 68 -4.26 -4.96 -15.54
C ALA A 68 -5.69 -4.61 -15.97
N LEU A 69 -6.43 -3.83 -15.16
CA LEU A 69 -7.80 -3.46 -15.50
C LEU A 69 -7.85 -2.28 -16.48
N GLY A 70 -6.84 -1.40 -16.52
CA GLY A 70 -6.81 -0.25 -17.43
C GLY A 70 -7.16 -0.61 -18.88
N PRO A 71 -6.47 -1.57 -19.52
CA PRO A 71 -6.78 -2.02 -20.87
C PRO A 71 -8.16 -2.66 -21.02
N ALA A 72 -8.78 -3.11 -19.95
CA ALA A 72 -10.11 -3.75 -19.91
C ALA A 72 -11.19 -2.90 -19.26
N MET A 73 -10.94 -1.62 -18.97
CA MET A 73 -11.91 -0.76 -18.27
C MET A 73 -13.23 -0.59 -19.04
N SER A 74 -13.21 -0.73 -20.36
CA SER A 74 -14.42 -0.76 -21.20
C SER A 74 -15.42 -1.86 -20.83
N TYR A 75 -14.98 -2.90 -20.13
CA TYR A 75 -15.84 -3.97 -19.60
C TYR A 75 -16.86 -3.45 -18.56
N PHE A 76 -16.52 -2.39 -17.81
CA PHE A 76 -17.35 -1.80 -16.77
C PHE A 76 -17.98 -0.46 -17.17
N GLN A 77 -17.85 -0.06 -18.43
CA GLN A 77 -18.31 1.25 -18.92
C GLN A 77 -19.29 1.11 -20.08
N PRO A 78 -20.38 1.91 -20.11
CA PRO A 78 -21.27 1.92 -21.27
C PRO A 78 -20.52 2.41 -22.51
N VAL A 79 -20.84 1.82 -23.65
CA VAL A 79 -20.24 2.19 -24.95
C VAL A 79 -20.51 3.64 -25.32
N THR A 80 -21.65 4.16 -24.89
CA THR A 80 -22.17 5.52 -25.20
C THR A 80 -21.41 6.66 -24.53
N LEU A 81 -20.57 6.37 -23.51
CA LEU A 81 -19.82 7.43 -22.83
C LEU A 81 -18.74 8.03 -23.71
N SER A 82 -18.57 9.36 -23.58
CA SER A 82 -17.46 10.07 -24.22
C SER A 82 -16.10 9.56 -23.69
N PRO A 83 -15.02 9.64 -24.50
CA PRO A 83 -13.69 9.24 -24.07
C PRO A 83 -13.23 9.93 -22.78
N ALA A 84 -13.56 11.21 -22.60
CA ALA A 84 -13.24 11.98 -21.41
C ALA A 84 -13.91 11.39 -20.15
N LEU A 85 -15.21 11.08 -20.22
CA LEU A 85 -15.94 10.46 -19.11
C LEU A 85 -15.42 9.05 -18.80
N LYS A 86 -15.04 8.29 -19.81
CA LYS A 86 -14.41 6.95 -19.62
C LYS A 86 -13.11 7.06 -18.83
N SER A 87 -12.25 8.01 -19.18
CA SER A 87 -11.00 8.27 -18.46
C SER A 87 -11.26 8.75 -17.03
N THR A 88 -12.20 9.67 -16.83
CA THR A 88 -12.57 10.16 -15.50
C THR A 88 -13.05 9.03 -14.60
N LEU A 89 -13.95 8.14 -15.08
CA LEU A 89 -14.40 6.99 -14.31
C LEU A 89 -13.27 6.02 -13.96
N PHE A 90 -12.33 5.81 -14.87
CA PHE A 90 -11.14 5.00 -14.59
C PHE A 90 -10.32 5.57 -13.44
N TYR A 91 -10.02 6.87 -13.47
CA TYR A 91 -9.27 7.51 -12.39
C TYR A 91 -10.03 7.55 -11.07
N ILE A 92 -11.36 7.74 -11.09
CA ILE A 92 -12.19 7.67 -9.90
C ILE A 92 -12.08 6.30 -9.22
N VAL A 93 -12.19 5.22 -9.99
CA VAL A 93 -12.06 3.83 -9.46
C VAL A 93 -10.70 3.63 -8.78
N PHE A 94 -9.64 4.18 -9.35
CA PHE A 94 -8.31 4.13 -8.74
C PHE A 94 -8.21 5.02 -7.48
N ALA A 95 -8.65 6.27 -7.59
CA ALA A 95 -8.56 7.25 -6.51
C ALA A 95 -9.34 6.81 -5.26
N LEU A 96 -10.47 6.11 -5.42
CA LEU A 96 -11.28 5.66 -4.29
C LEU A 96 -10.57 4.63 -3.40
N SER A 97 -9.72 3.76 -3.96
CA SER A 97 -8.86 2.91 -3.13
C SER A 97 -7.87 3.74 -2.29
N LEU A 98 -7.31 4.81 -2.87
CA LEU A 98 -6.42 5.71 -2.12
C LEU A 98 -7.16 6.50 -1.04
N VAL A 99 -8.41 6.91 -1.29
CA VAL A 99 -9.28 7.59 -0.30
C VAL A 99 -9.75 6.63 0.80
N GLY A 100 -9.93 5.35 0.51
CA GLY A 100 -10.26 4.32 1.49
C GLY A 100 -9.14 4.11 2.53
N ARG A 101 -7.88 4.27 2.16
CA ARG A 101 -6.73 4.03 3.04
C ARG A 101 -6.72 4.88 4.33
N PRO A 102 -6.94 6.19 4.31
CA PRO A 102 -7.06 6.98 5.54
C PRO A 102 -8.16 6.48 6.47
N VAL A 103 -9.31 6.07 5.92
CA VAL A 103 -10.40 5.49 6.71
C VAL A 103 -9.94 4.20 7.38
N GLY A 104 -9.30 3.32 6.63
CA GLY A 104 -8.69 2.09 7.15
C GLY A 104 -7.62 2.36 8.21
N ALA A 105 -6.74 3.30 7.97
CA ALA A 105 -5.69 3.69 8.92
C ALA A 105 -6.26 4.22 10.24
N ILE A 106 -7.35 4.99 10.21
CA ILE A 106 -8.05 5.47 11.41
C ILE A 106 -8.65 4.29 12.19
N LEU A 107 -9.41 3.44 11.51
CA LEU A 107 -10.08 2.30 12.12
C LEU A 107 -9.07 1.29 12.67
N PHE A 108 -8.26 0.75 11.78
CA PHE A 108 -7.34 -0.33 12.11
C PHE A 108 -6.14 0.14 12.95
N GLY A 109 -5.69 1.39 12.79
CA GLY A 109 -4.66 1.98 13.64
C GLY A 109 -5.12 2.08 15.09
N HIS A 110 -6.34 2.56 15.32
CA HIS A 110 -6.92 2.63 16.66
C HIS A 110 -7.04 1.26 17.31
N TYR A 111 -7.59 0.29 16.60
CA TYR A 111 -7.73 -1.07 17.12
C TYR A 111 -6.38 -1.80 17.20
N GLY A 112 -5.44 -1.53 16.31
CA GLY A 112 -4.09 -2.09 16.38
C GLY A 112 -3.29 -1.66 17.61
N ASP A 113 -3.47 -0.42 18.05
CA ASP A 113 -2.86 0.06 19.30
C ASP A 113 -3.59 -0.48 20.55
N LYS A 114 -4.90 -0.83 20.46
CA LYS A 114 -5.70 -1.36 21.57
C LYS A 114 -5.68 -2.88 21.70
N LEU A 115 -5.94 -3.59 20.59
CA LEU A 115 -6.21 -5.03 20.57
C LEU A 115 -4.98 -5.86 20.17
N GLY A 116 -3.94 -5.22 19.64
CA GLY A 116 -2.75 -5.87 19.12
C GLY A 116 -2.59 -5.71 17.62
N ARG A 117 -1.34 -5.69 17.21
CA ARG A 117 -0.98 -5.42 15.81
C ARG A 117 -1.15 -6.64 14.93
N ARG A 118 -0.86 -7.83 15.49
CA ARG A 118 -1.03 -9.11 14.78
C ARG A 118 -2.47 -9.33 14.31
N SER A 119 -3.43 -9.20 15.23
CA SER A 119 -4.85 -9.46 14.95
C SER A 119 -5.37 -8.54 13.84
N ILE A 120 -5.05 -7.27 13.92
CA ILE A 120 -5.49 -6.27 12.93
C ILE A 120 -4.82 -6.51 11.57
N THR A 121 -3.53 -6.83 11.53
CA THR A 121 -2.84 -7.20 10.29
C THR A 121 -3.51 -8.40 9.61
N ILE A 122 -3.85 -9.45 10.36
CA ILE A 122 -4.51 -10.64 9.83
C ILE A 122 -5.91 -10.30 9.27
N ILE A 123 -6.73 -9.52 10.01
CA ILE A 123 -8.06 -9.11 9.56
C ILE A 123 -7.96 -8.29 8.27
N SER A 124 -7.03 -7.36 8.22
CA SER A 124 -6.83 -6.51 7.04
C SER A 124 -6.41 -7.32 5.82
N MET A 125 -5.45 -8.26 5.97
CA MET A 125 -5.00 -9.14 4.90
C MET A 125 -6.14 -10.05 4.37
N GLY A 126 -6.94 -10.65 5.27
CA GLY A 126 -8.09 -11.45 4.86
C GLY A 126 -9.16 -10.64 4.16
N GLY A 127 -9.38 -9.40 4.62
CA GLY A 127 -10.37 -8.48 4.06
C GLY A 127 -10.00 -8.06 2.63
N PHE A 128 -8.77 -7.61 2.38
CA PHE A 128 -8.40 -7.22 1.02
C PHE A 128 -8.29 -8.42 0.08
N ALA A 129 -7.83 -9.60 0.54
CA ALA A 129 -7.83 -10.82 -0.26
C ALA A 129 -9.24 -11.19 -0.76
N LEU A 130 -10.24 -11.08 0.13
CA LEU A 130 -11.65 -11.32 -0.22
C LEU A 130 -12.15 -10.26 -1.22
N VAL A 131 -11.87 -8.99 -0.98
CA VAL A 131 -12.33 -7.90 -1.85
C VAL A 131 -11.70 -8.00 -3.24
N THR A 132 -10.40 -8.28 -3.35
CA THR A 132 -9.71 -8.51 -4.62
C THR A 132 -10.32 -9.68 -5.40
N LEU A 133 -10.64 -10.78 -4.69
CA LEU A 133 -11.35 -11.91 -5.29
C LEU A 133 -12.74 -11.50 -5.82
N LEU A 134 -13.52 -10.77 -5.03
CA LEU A 134 -14.85 -10.29 -5.42
C LEU A 134 -14.78 -9.36 -6.64
N ILE A 135 -13.77 -8.48 -6.74
CA ILE A 135 -13.55 -7.65 -7.93
C ILE A 135 -13.33 -8.54 -9.16
N GLY A 136 -12.49 -9.57 -9.06
CA GLY A 136 -12.24 -10.51 -10.15
C GLY A 136 -13.49 -11.29 -10.61
N LEU A 137 -14.49 -11.42 -9.76
CA LEU A 137 -15.77 -12.12 -10.05
C LEU A 137 -16.87 -11.18 -10.58
N LEU A 138 -16.67 -9.85 -10.58
CA LEU A 138 -17.70 -8.91 -11.00
C LEU A 138 -18.15 -9.14 -12.44
N PRO A 139 -19.48 -9.07 -12.72
CA PRO A 139 -20.00 -9.05 -14.07
C PRO A 139 -19.68 -7.71 -14.75
N GLY A 140 -19.63 -7.69 -16.07
CA GLY A 140 -19.44 -6.48 -16.86
C GLY A 140 -20.68 -5.60 -16.92
N TYR A 141 -20.52 -4.42 -17.52
CA TYR A 141 -21.61 -3.48 -17.73
C TYR A 141 -22.77 -4.06 -18.58
N GLU A 142 -22.45 -4.91 -19.54
CA GLU A 142 -23.45 -5.54 -20.41
C GLU A 142 -24.44 -6.45 -19.62
N ILE A 143 -23.99 -7.05 -18.51
CA ILE A 143 -24.81 -7.95 -17.68
C ILE A 143 -25.45 -7.19 -16.52
N GLY A 144 -24.65 -6.43 -15.77
CA GLY A 144 -25.11 -5.80 -14.53
C GLY A 144 -25.36 -4.29 -14.64
N GLY A 145 -25.18 -3.70 -15.82
CA GLY A 145 -25.41 -2.27 -16.05
C GLY A 145 -24.60 -1.40 -15.09
N ILE A 146 -25.19 -0.29 -14.63
CA ILE A 146 -24.58 0.64 -13.69
C ILE A 146 -24.23 0.01 -12.36
N ALA A 147 -24.94 -1.07 -11.95
CA ALA A 147 -24.65 -1.76 -10.71
C ALA A 147 -23.25 -2.42 -10.71
N SER A 148 -22.76 -2.90 -11.86
CA SER A 148 -21.40 -3.44 -11.99
C SER A 148 -20.34 -2.37 -11.76
N THR A 149 -20.52 -1.19 -12.34
CA THR A 149 -19.59 -0.06 -12.15
C THR A 149 -19.65 0.45 -10.70
N ALA A 150 -20.82 0.55 -10.12
CA ALA A 150 -21.02 0.94 -8.73
C ALA A 150 -20.39 -0.07 -7.76
N ALA A 151 -20.59 -1.38 -8.01
CA ALA A 151 -19.98 -2.45 -7.22
C ALA A 151 -18.44 -2.43 -7.31
N LEU A 152 -17.88 -2.26 -8.52
CA LEU A 152 -16.42 -2.09 -8.68
C LEU A 152 -15.92 -0.90 -7.85
N THR A 153 -16.59 0.24 -7.96
CA THR A 153 -16.25 1.48 -7.27
C THR A 153 -16.28 1.31 -5.75
N PHE A 154 -17.35 0.69 -5.23
CA PHE A 154 -17.50 0.38 -3.82
C PHE A 154 -16.43 -0.61 -3.32
N LEU A 155 -16.20 -1.70 -4.06
CA LEU A 155 -15.19 -2.68 -3.69
C LEU A 155 -13.78 -2.08 -3.70
N ARG A 156 -13.46 -1.18 -4.63
CA ARG A 156 -12.18 -0.46 -4.62
C ARG A 156 -12.01 0.45 -3.40
N PHE A 157 -13.08 1.10 -2.95
CA PHE A 157 -13.03 1.84 -1.69
C PHE A 157 -12.82 0.91 -0.49
N ALA A 158 -13.60 -0.20 -0.40
CA ALA A 158 -13.48 -1.19 0.66
C ALA A 158 -12.08 -1.83 0.70
N ASP A 159 -11.53 -2.14 -0.48
CA ASP A 159 -10.16 -2.60 -0.65
C ASP A 159 -9.15 -1.62 -0.05
N GLY A 160 -9.26 -0.33 -0.40
CA GLY A 160 -8.45 0.71 0.19
C GLY A 160 -8.53 0.77 1.72
N VAL A 161 -9.71 0.54 2.30
CA VAL A 161 -9.88 0.48 3.76
C VAL A 161 -9.07 -0.66 4.37
N PHE A 162 -9.11 -1.87 3.79
CA PHE A 162 -8.33 -3.00 4.30
C PHE A 162 -6.83 -2.81 4.07
N LEU A 163 -6.41 -2.35 2.90
CA LEU A 163 -5.02 -2.04 2.60
C LEU A 163 -4.46 -0.98 3.58
N GLY A 164 -5.27 0.04 3.92
CA GLY A 164 -4.91 1.03 4.94
C GLY A 164 -4.67 0.43 6.32
N GLY A 165 -5.32 -0.68 6.64
CA GLY A 165 -5.13 -1.42 7.90
C GLY A 165 -3.87 -2.28 7.92
N GLU A 166 -3.54 -2.93 6.81
CA GLU A 166 -2.43 -3.86 6.70
C GLU A 166 -1.11 -3.19 7.07
N TYR A 167 -0.62 -2.26 6.29
CA TYR A 167 0.69 -1.64 6.54
C TYR A 167 0.72 -0.77 7.81
N THR A 168 -0.44 -0.30 8.27
CA THR A 168 -0.58 0.46 9.53
C THR A 168 -0.13 -0.36 10.73
N CYS A 169 -0.33 -1.67 10.72
CA CYS A 169 0.02 -2.58 11.79
C CYS A 169 1.24 -3.46 11.46
N ALA A 170 1.35 -3.98 10.24
CA ALA A 170 2.43 -4.89 9.83
C ALA A 170 3.81 -4.22 9.86
N ASN A 171 3.92 -3.00 9.35
CA ASN A 171 5.20 -2.28 9.34
C ASN A 171 5.71 -1.93 10.74
N PRO A 172 4.91 -1.33 11.66
CA PRO A 172 5.31 -1.16 13.04
C PRO A 172 5.67 -2.48 13.74
N LEU A 173 4.90 -3.55 13.50
CA LEU A 173 5.17 -4.88 14.06
C LEU A 173 6.57 -5.38 13.65
N ALA A 174 6.89 -5.36 12.36
CA ALA A 174 8.21 -5.74 11.87
C ALA A 174 9.32 -4.87 12.43
N MET A 175 9.11 -3.56 12.54
CA MET A 175 10.11 -2.61 13.07
C MET A 175 10.34 -2.76 14.58
N GLU A 176 9.39 -3.30 15.34
CA GLU A 176 9.55 -3.59 16.77
C GLU A 176 10.44 -4.81 17.01
N TYR A 177 10.45 -5.77 16.09
CA TYR A 177 11.39 -6.88 16.09
C TYR A 177 12.76 -6.54 15.49
N ALA A 178 12.87 -5.44 14.74
CA ALA A 178 14.11 -5.05 14.08
C ALA A 178 15.17 -4.59 15.09
N PRO A 179 16.38 -5.18 15.08
CA PRO A 179 17.52 -4.64 15.82
C PRO A 179 17.74 -3.17 15.48
N LYS A 180 18.03 -2.33 16.47
CA LYS A 180 18.17 -0.87 16.29
C LYS A 180 19.13 -0.52 15.15
N GLU A 181 20.27 -1.22 15.09
CA GLU A 181 21.35 -1.03 14.10
C GLU A 181 20.92 -1.43 12.68
N LYS A 182 19.93 -2.32 12.53
CA LYS A 182 19.47 -2.86 11.26
C LYS A 182 18.13 -2.28 10.78
N ARG A 183 17.49 -1.39 11.55
CA ARG A 183 16.17 -0.81 11.21
C ARG A 183 16.12 -0.16 9.83
N GLY A 184 17.18 0.56 9.44
CA GLY A 184 17.26 1.16 8.11
C GLY A 184 17.25 0.12 6.99
N LYS A 185 18.06 -0.93 7.14
CA LYS A 185 18.12 -2.06 6.19
C LYS A 185 16.78 -2.79 6.11
N TRP A 186 16.13 -3.06 7.25
CA TRP A 186 14.86 -3.78 7.31
C TRP A 186 13.72 -2.97 6.68
N ALA A 187 13.61 -1.69 7.02
CA ALA A 187 12.63 -0.78 6.42
C ALA A 187 12.77 -0.71 4.91
N ALA A 188 13.99 -0.55 4.41
CA ALA A 188 14.27 -0.50 2.99
C ALA A 188 13.95 -1.85 2.31
N PHE A 189 14.29 -2.97 2.93
CA PHE A 189 13.97 -4.29 2.40
C PHE A 189 12.46 -4.50 2.25
N ILE A 190 11.65 -4.12 3.24
CA ILE A 190 10.19 -4.17 3.14
C ILE A 190 9.72 -3.37 1.92
N HIS A 191 10.25 -2.15 1.75
CA HIS A 191 9.82 -1.27 0.67
C HIS A 191 10.33 -1.68 -0.73
N THR A 192 11.30 -2.59 -0.86
CA THR A 192 11.62 -3.18 -2.17
C THR A 192 10.44 -3.94 -2.78
N GLY A 193 9.47 -4.34 -1.95
CA GLY A 193 8.22 -4.94 -2.41
C GLY A 193 7.45 -4.05 -3.40
N PHE A 194 7.50 -2.71 -3.26
CA PHE A 194 6.83 -1.78 -4.16
C PHE A 194 7.34 -1.85 -5.62
N PRO A 195 8.60 -1.56 -5.94
CA PRO A 195 9.07 -1.62 -7.32
C PRO A 195 9.07 -3.05 -7.89
N LEU A 196 9.25 -4.07 -7.06
CA LEU A 196 9.15 -5.47 -7.49
C LEU A 196 7.72 -5.86 -7.86
N SER A 197 6.71 -5.37 -7.14
CA SER A 197 5.30 -5.61 -7.46
C SER A 197 4.90 -4.95 -8.78
N LEU A 198 5.35 -3.71 -9.03
CA LEU A 198 5.13 -3.04 -10.32
C LEU A 198 5.79 -3.79 -11.48
N ALA A 199 7.00 -4.28 -11.29
CA ALA A 199 7.67 -5.10 -12.28
C ALA A 199 6.90 -6.40 -12.55
N ALA A 200 6.47 -7.08 -11.51
CA ALA A 200 5.74 -8.35 -11.61
C ALA A 200 4.40 -8.21 -12.33
N ILE A 201 3.60 -7.20 -11.95
CA ILE A 201 2.28 -7.00 -12.58
C ILE A 201 2.42 -6.51 -14.02
N SER A 202 3.45 -5.69 -14.32
CA SER A 202 3.72 -5.24 -15.69
C SER A 202 4.12 -6.42 -16.59
N LEU A 203 5.01 -7.28 -16.14
CA LEU A 203 5.41 -8.48 -16.86
C LEU A 203 4.23 -9.43 -17.09
N LEU A 204 3.45 -9.70 -16.06
CA LEU A 204 2.26 -10.54 -16.15
C LEU A 204 1.25 -9.99 -17.16
N THR A 205 0.94 -8.71 -17.05
CA THR A 205 -0.05 -8.05 -17.94
C THR A 205 0.45 -7.99 -19.37
N THR A 206 1.73 -7.65 -19.59
CA THR A 206 2.33 -7.65 -20.94
C THR A 206 2.32 -9.04 -21.55
N GLY A 207 2.67 -10.07 -20.78
CA GLY A 207 2.61 -11.47 -21.21
C GLY A 207 1.17 -11.89 -21.56
N LEU A 208 0.18 -11.50 -20.77
CA LEU A 208 -1.22 -11.78 -21.07
C LEU A 208 -1.70 -11.04 -22.32
N LEU A 209 -1.36 -9.78 -22.50
CA LEU A 209 -1.73 -8.99 -23.68
C LEU A 209 -1.08 -9.48 -24.99
N SER A 210 0.09 -10.11 -24.92
CA SER A 210 0.72 -10.73 -26.10
C SER A 210 -0.03 -11.96 -26.61
N VAL A 211 -0.70 -12.70 -25.72
CA VAL A 211 -1.48 -13.90 -26.05
C VAL A 211 -2.98 -13.56 -26.23
N LEU A 212 -3.48 -12.61 -25.47
CA LEU A 212 -4.88 -12.18 -25.43
C LEU A 212 -4.94 -10.65 -25.73
N PRO A 213 -4.91 -10.20 -26.98
CA PRO A 213 -4.93 -8.78 -27.29
C PRO A 213 -6.18 -8.05 -26.79
N ALA A 214 -6.01 -6.82 -26.29
CA ALA A 214 -7.09 -5.93 -25.83
C ALA A 214 -7.46 -4.92 -26.93
N GLY A 215 -7.92 -5.40 -28.09
CA GLY A 215 -8.21 -4.52 -29.26
C GLY A 215 -9.64 -4.00 -29.35
N SER A 216 -10.60 -4.62 -28.65
CA SER A 216 -12.03 -4.23 -28.68
C SER A 216 -12.70 -4.60 -27.35
N PRO A 217 -13.90 -4.04 -27.04
CA PRO A 217 -14.67 -4.42 -25.85
C PRO A 217 -14.97 -5.92 -25.74
N HIS A 218 -15.09 -6.63 -26.87
CA HIS A 218 -15.34 -8.07 -26.93
C HIS A 218 -14.07 -8.93 -27.05
N SER A 219 -12.88 -8.31 -26.99
CA SER A 219 -11.62 -9.07 -27.02
C SER A 219 -11.47 -9.98 -25.80
N ARG A 220 -10.74 -11.09 -25.96
CA ARG A 220 -10.55 -12.10 -24.90
C ARG A 220 -9.93 -11.52 -23.63
N TYR A 221 -9.03 -10.55 -23.77
CA TYR A 221 -8.46 -9.87 -22.61
C TYR A 221 -9.51 -9.05 -21.86
N VAL A 222 -10.32 -8.26 -22.57
CA VAL A 222 -11.35 -7.41 -21.96
C VAL A 222 -12.46 -8.24 -21.32
N GLN A 223 -12.84 -9.36 -21.92
CA GLN A 223 -13.89 -10.22 -21.35
C GLN A 223 -13.40 -11.08 -20.19
N TRP A 224 -12.16 -11.58 -20.26
CA TRP A 224 -11.66 -12.57 -19.29
C TRP A 224 -10.23 -12.32 -18.80
N GLY A 225 -9.30 -11.92 -19.67
CA GLY A 225 -7.86 -11.90 -19.39
C GLY A 225 -7.48 -11.03 -18.19
N TRP A 226 -8.14 -9.89 -17.99
CA TRP A 226 -7.88 -8.98 -16.86
C TRP A 226 -8.17 -9.59 -15.49
N ARG A 227 -9.00 -10.64 -15.42
CA ARG A 227 -9.30 -11.34 -14.16
C ARG A 227 -8.15 -12.16 -13.62
N ILE A 228 -7.28 -12.66 -14.50
CA ILE A 228 -6.16 -13.53 -14.12
C ILE A 228 -5.24 -12.84 -13.10
N PRO A 229 -4.79 -11.60 -13.32
CA PRO A 229 -4.01 -10.86 -12.32
C PRO A 229 -4.74 -10.66 -10.98
N PHE A 230 -6.07 -10.43 -10.99
CA PHE A 230 -6.87 -10.29 -9.77
C PHE A 230 -6.96 -11.61 -8.99
N PHE A 231 -7.19 -12.73 -9.66
CA PHE A 231 -7.22 -14.05 -9.01
C PHE A 231 -5.86 -14.44 -8.44
N LEU A 232 -4.77 -14.11 -9.15
CA LEU A 232 -3.41 -14.30 -8.63
C LEU A 232 -3.14 -13.39 -7.44
N GLY A 233 -3.57 -12.12 -7.48
CA GLY A 233 -3.48 -11.19 -6.35
C GLY A 233 -4.23 -11.70 -5.14
N ALA A 234 -5.47 -12.15 -5.31
CA ALA A 234 -6.28 -12.75 -4.24
C ALA A 234 -5.64 -14.03 -3.68
N LEU A 235 -5.07 -14.88 -4.54
CA LEU A 235 -4.34 -16.10 -4.13
C LEU A 235 -3.09 -15.75 -3.30
N PHE A 236 -2.30 -14.78 -3.75
CA PHE A 236 -1.12 -14.30 -3.01
C PHE A 236 -1.53 -13.70 -1.66
N ALA A 237 -2.55 -12.84 -1.65
CA ALA A 237 -3.07 -12.23 -0.43
C ALA A 237 -3.62 -13.29 0.55
N GLY A 238 -4.37 -14.27 0.06
CA GLY A 238 -4.84 -15.42 0.85
C GLY A 238 -3.69 -16.26 1.39
N GLY A 239 -2.65 -16.48 0.59
CA GLY A 239 -1.42 -17.16 1.03
C GLY A 239 -0.70 -16.42 2.16
N VAL A 240 -0.55 -15.09 2.03
CA VAL A 240 0.06 -14.25 3.08
C VAL A 240 -0.81 -14.20 4.33
N PHE A 241 -2.14 -14.13 4.18
CA PHE A 241 -3.08 -14.23 5.29
C PHE A 241 -2.89 -15.53 6.08
N LEU A 242 -2.87 -16.68 5.40
CA LEU A 242 -2.66 -17.99 6.03
C LEU A 242 -1.27 -18.12 6.68
N TYR A 243 -0.24 -17.62 5.98
CA TYR A 243 1.11 -17.58 6.53
C TYR A 243 1.19 -16.72 7.80
N SER A 244 0.56 -15.56 7.77
CA SER A 244 0.55 -14.61 8.90
C SER A 244 -0.20 -15.17 10.10
N MET A 245 -1.34 -15.83 9.86
CA MET A 245 -2.09 -16.51 10.92
C MET A 245 -1.24 -17.55 11.66
N ARG A 246 -0.42 -18.30 10.94
CA ARG A 246 0.34 -19.43 11.50
C ARG A 246 1.67 -19.01 12.12
N ASN A 247 2.33 -17.98 11.57
CA ASN A 247 3.74 -17.73 11.85
C ASN A 247 4.05 -16.39 12.53
N ILE A 248 3.12 -15.41 12.51
CA ILE A 248 3.41 -14.10 13.10
C ILE A 248 2.95 -14.07 14.56
N PRO A 249 3.87 -13.88 15.54
CA PRO A 249 3.49 -13.62 16.92
C PRO A 249 3.13 -12.15 17.14
N GLU A 250 2.44 -11.86 18.25
CA GLU A 250 2.19 -10.47 18.65
C GLU A 250 3.47 -9.77 19.13
N SER A 251 3.52 -8.45 18.97
CA SER A 251 4.66 -7.64 19.40
C SER A 251 4.89 -7.71 20.91
N THR A 252 6.06 -8.21 21.31
CA THR A 252 6.48 -8.21 22.72
C THR A 252 6.69 -6.78 23.27
N VAL A 253 7.06 -5.84 22.41
CA VAL A 253 7.22 -4.41 22.76
C VAL A 253 5.85 -3.79 23.03
N TRP A 254 4.85 -4.06 22.18
CA TRP A 254 3.48 -3.62 22.39
C TRP A 254 2.85 -4.26 23.63
N ALA A 255 3.08 -5.55 23.84
CA ALA A 255 2.51 -6.27 24.99
C ALA A 255 2.99 -5.70 26.36
N LYS A 256 4.23 -5.21 26.42
CA LYS A 256 4.84 -4.62 27.62
C LYS A 256 4.62 -3.11 27.75
N ALA A 257 4.13 -2.44 26.71
CA ALA A 257 3.91 -0.99 26.73
C ALA A 257 2.67 -0.61 27.53
N GLU A 258 2.71 0.54 28.18
CA GLU A 258 1.51 1.16 28.74
C GLU A 258 0.51 1.46 27.63
N LYS A 259 -0.73 0.99 27.82
CA LYS A 259 -1.80 1.14 26.85
C LYS A 259 -2.62 2.38 27.17
N THR A 260 -2.88 3.19 26.14
CA THR A 260 -3.81 4.32 26.28
C THR A 260 -5.24 3.88 25.99
N LYS A 261 -6.22 4.48 26.72
CA LYS A 261 -7.64 4.24 26.50
C LYS A 261 -8.12 4.82 25.14
N SER A 262 -7.42 5.83 24.62
CA SER A 262 -7.85 6.55 23.42
C SER A 262 -6.65 6.94 22.55
N PRO A 263 -5.98 5.97 21.87
CA PRO A 263 -4.79 6.23 21.04
C PRO A 263 -4.99 7.37 20.04
N MET A 264 -6.17 7.42 19.43
CA MET A 264 -6.54 8.45 18.46
C MET A 264 -6.56 9.86 19.07
N LYS A 265 -7.21 10.01 20.24
CA LYS A 265 -7.25 11.32 20.92
C LYS A 265 -5.87 11.78 21.36
N ASP A 266 -5.01 10.84 21.80
CA ASP A 266 -3.67 11.16 22.27
C ASP A 266 -2.71 11.46 21.11
N LEU A 267 -2.98 10.94 19.92
CA LEU A 267 -2.24 11.27 18.71
C LEU A 267 -2.41 12.75 18.32
N PHE A 268 -3.62 13.31 18.51
CA PHE A 268 -3.93 14.72 18.18
C PHE A 268 -3.60 15.71 19.31
N LYS A 269 -2.85 15.30 20.34
CA LYS A 269 -2.45 16.17 21.46
C LYS A 269 -0.96 16.44 21.50
N GLY A 270 -0.62 17.66 21.89
CA GLY A 270 0.76 18.07 22.24
C GLY A 270 1.82 17.67 21.23
N ASN A 271 2.90 17.05 21.70
CA ASN A 271 4.03 16.65 20.87
C ASN A 271 3.68 15.58 19.81
N ASN A 272 2.67 14.75 20.04
CA ASN A 272 2.26 13.74 19.07
C ASN A 272 1.64 14.40 17.84
N PHE A 273 0.81 15.44 18.03
CA PHE A 273 0.26 16.21 16.91
C PHE A 273 1.34 16.90 16.07
N ARG A 274 2.34 17.53 16.72
CA ARG A 274 3.48 18.11 16.02
C ARG A 274 4.25 17.07 15.18
N ARG A 275 4.46 15.87 15.74
CA ARG A 275 5.11 14.76 15.03
C ARG A 275 4.26 14.27 13.85
N LEU A 276 2.94 14.16 14.05
CA LEU A 276 1.99 13.79 13.01
C LEU A 276 2.02 14.78 11.85
N SER A 277 1.96 16.09 12.13
CA SER A 277 2.01 17.14 11.11
C SER A 277 3.32 17.10 10.30
N GLN A 278 4.46 16.85 10.95
CA GLN A 278 5.75 16.69 10.27
C GLN A 278 5.77 15.46 9.38
N VAL A 279 5.24 14.34 9.85
CA VAL A 279 5.13 13.10 9.05
C VAL A 279 4.20 13.33 7.86
N PHE A 280 3.04 13.95 8.10
CA PHE A 280 2.07 14.25 7.05
C PHE A 280 2.68 15.10 5.92
N LEU A 281 3.42 16.17 6.24
CA LEU A 281 4.08 17.01 5.24
C LEU A 281 5.13 16.24 4.43
N VAL A 282 5.99 15.46 5.10
CA VAL A 282 6.99 14.64 4.42
C VAL A 282 6.34 13.61 3.51
N MET A 283 5.28 12.96 4.00
CA MET A 283 4.57 11.95 3.23
C MET A 283 3.77 12.53 2.07
N SER A 284 3.17 13.73 2.22
CA SER A 284 2.51 14.42 1.10
C SER A 284 3.51 14.66 -0.04
N GLY A 285 4.71 15.17 0.27
CA GLY A 285 5.77 15.33 -0.73
C GLY A 285 6.18 14.00 -1.38
N ALA A 286 6.36 12.94 -0.57
CA ALA A 286 6.71 11.62 -1.07
C ALA A 286 5.63 11.03 -2.01
N TRP A 287 4.35 11.21 -1.69
CA TRP A 287 3.25 10.77 -2.55
C TRP A 287 3.13 11.57 -3.83
N PHE A 288 3.37 12.90 -3.80
CA PHE A 288 3.43 13.72 -5.03
C PHE A 288 4.56 13.25 -5.96
N THR A 289 5.76 13.03 -5.42
CA THR A 289 6.89 12.55 -6.24
C THR A 289 6.63 11.16 -6.79
N LEU A 290 5.98 10.27 -6.02
CA LEU A 290 5.61 8.94 -6.50
C LEU A 290 4.62 9.02 -7.66
N ASN A 291 3.54 9.82 -7.53
CA ASN A 291 2.57 10.00 -8.61
C ASN A 291 3.21 10.60 -9.86
N ALA A 292 4.15 11.53 -9.70
CA ALA A 292 4.87 12.12 -10.83
C ALA A 292 5.61 11.07 -11.66
N VAL A 293 6.20 10.05 -11.04
CA VAL A 293 6.98 9.03 -11.75
C VAL A 293 6.18 7.79 -12.14
N THR A 294 5.12 7.44 -11.39
CA THR A 294 4.33 6.22 -11.65
C THR A 294 3.11 6.45 -12.53
N CYS A 295 2.49 7.65 -12.47
CA CYS A 295 1.27 7.97 -13.19
C CYS A 295 1.52 9.03 -14.27
N ILE A 296 2.08 10.19 -13.89
CA ILE A 296 2.21 11.34 -14.82
C ILE A 296 3.27 11.07 -15.88
N LEU A 297 4.45 10.56 -15.49
CA LEU A 297 5.55 10.32 -16.42
C LEU A 297 5.18 9.36 -17.58
N PRO A 298 4.64 8.14 -17.30
CA PRO A 298 4.19 7.26 -18.38
C PRO A 298 3.06 7.90 -19.21
N GLY A 299 2.12 8.60 -18.56
CA GLY A 299 1.04 9.31 -19.24
C GLY A 299 1.55 10.33 -20.25
N VAL A 300 2.50 11.17 -19.85
CA VAL A 300 3.14 12.17 -20.75
C VAL A 300 3.87 11.49 -21.91
N LEU A 301 4.62 10.43 -21.66
CA LEU A 301 5.34 9.70 -22.71
C LEU A 301 4.39 9.08 -23.74
N LEU A 302 3.28 8.48 -23.29
CA LEU A 302 2.31 7.82 -24.15
C LEU A 302 1.42 8.81 -24.90
N THR A 303 0.87 9.81 -24.22
CA THR A 303 -0.17 10.69 -24.79
C THR A 303 0.39 11.93 -25.46
N VAL A 304 1.35 12.60 -24.82
CA VAL A 304 1.92 13.87 -25.32
C VAL A 304 3.05 13.60 -26.30
N ARG A 305 3.97 12.70 -25.92
CA ARG A 305 5.16 12.38 -26.73
C ARG A 305 4.94 11.22 -27.70
N ARG A 306 3.82 10.51 -27.59
CA ARG A 306 3.42 9.39 -28.45
C ARG A 306 4.49 8.31 -28.61
N VAL A 307 5.27 8.07 -27.54
CA VAL A 307 6.27 7.01 -27.50
C VAL A 307 5.55 5.66 -27.52
N ASN A 308 6.13 4.67 -28.19
CA ASN A 308 5.57 3.32 -28.23
C ASN A 308 5.37 2.75 -26.82
N SER A 309 4.20 2.16 -26.56
CA SER A 309 3.83 1.64 -25.24
C SER A 309 4.79 0.57 -24.73
N ILE A 310 5.31 -0.29 -25.61
CA ILE A 310 6.30 -1.32 -25.24
C ILE A 310 7.59 -0.68 -24.74
N THR A 311 8.06 0.38 -25.42
CA THR A 311 9.27 1.11 -25.03
C THR A 311 9.10 1.78 -23.65
N VAL A 312 7.95 2.42 -23.41
CA VAL A 312 7.62 3.04 -22.10
C VAL A 312 7.54 1.98 -21.01
N THR A 313 6.86 0.86 -21.27
CA THR A 313 6.73 -0.24 -20.29
C THR A 313 8.09 -0.86 -19.95
N ASN A 314 8.95 -1.09 -20.95
CA ASN A 314 10.29 -1.61 -20.73
C ASN A 314 11.18 -0.64 -19.95
N ALA A 315 11.08 0.66 -20.24
CA ALA A 315 11.80 1.68 -19.48
C ALA A 315 11.37 1.71 -18.01
N GLN A 316 10.07 1.66 -17.74
CA GLN A 316 9.54 1.60 -16.38
C GLN A 316 9.92 0.29 -15.67
N LEU A 317 9.89 -0.84 -16.36
CA LEU A 317 10.30 -2.13 -15.81
C LEU A 317 11.76 -2.09 -15.35
N ILE A 318 12.67 -1.64 -16.22
CA ILE A 318 14.10 -1.55 -15.89
C ILE A 318 14.33 -0.55 -14.77
N ALA A 319 13.69 0.62 -14.82
CA ALA A 319 13.78 1.62 -13.76
C ALA A 319 13.32 1.06 -12.39
N ASN A 320 12.22 0.32 -12.35
CA ASN A 320 11.73 -0.29 -11.11
C ASN A 320 12.65 -1.40 -10.59
N LEU A 321 13.26 -2.21 -11.46
CA LEU A 321 14.23 -3.21 -11.03
C LEU A 321 15.50 -2.58 -10.44
N LEU A 322 16.02 -1.53 -11.07
CA LEU A 322 17.15 -0.77 -10.56
C LEU A 322 16.82 -0.03 -9.25
N LEU A 323 15.60 0.49 -9.15
CA LEU A 323 15.09 1.10 -7.94
C LEU A 323 15.01 0.09 -6.78
N ALA A 324 14.51 -1.13 -7.02
CA ALA A 324 14.48 -2.19 -6.02
C ALA A 324 15.88 -2.51 -5.47
N ILE A 325 16.87 -2.60 -6.34
CA ILE A 325 18.27 -2.83 -5.96
C ILE A 325 18.80 -1.64 -5.12
N SER A 326 18.44 -0.42 -5.47
CA SER A 326 18.92 0.79 -4.81
C SER A 326 18.35 1.02 -3.40
N PHE A 327 17.16 0.52 -3.09
CA PHE A 327 16.48 0.81 -1.82
C PHE A 327 17.29 0.38 -0.59
N VAL A 328 17.88 -0.82 -0.60
CA VAL A 328 18.66 -1.31 0.55
C VAL A 328 19.90 -0.46 0.81
N PRO A 329 20.74 -0.11 -0.17
CA PRO A 329 21.80 0.89 -0.01
C PRO A 329 21.33 2.23 0.57
N PHE A 330 20.22 2.79 0.04
CA PHE A 330 19.66 4.04 0.55
C PHE A 330 19.19 3.92 2.00
N GLY A 331 18.58 2.81 2.38
CA GLY A 331 18.16 2.54 3.75
C GLY A 331 19.34 2.41 4.73
N ILE A 332 20.42 1.76 4.31
CA ILE A 332 21.66 1.65 5.08
C ILE A 332 22.31 3.04 5.24
N LEU A 333 22.42 3.79 4.14
CA LEU A 333 22.99 5.14 4.15
C LEU A 333 22.16 6.07 5.06
N GLY A 334 20.83 6.05 4.91
CA GLY A 334 19.93 6.82 5.76
C GLY A 334 19.99 6.42 7.25
N HIS A 335 20.45 5.21 7.57
CA HIS A 335 20.75 4.82 8.94
C HIS A 335 22.06 5.44 9.44
N LYS A 336 23.09 5.47 8.60
CA LYS A 336 24.43 6.00 8.95
C LYS A 336 24.46 7.52 9.10
N ILE A 337 23.93 8.26 8.14
CA ILE A 337 23.94 9.74 8.14
C ILE A 337 22.76 10.37 8.88
N GLY A 338 21.78 9.57 9.27
CA GLY A 338 20.56 10.02 9.95
C GLY A 338 19.37 10.20 9.01
N ARG A 339 18.17 9.83 9.50
CA ARG A 339 16.91 9.84 8.72
C ARG A 339 16.60 11.23 8.14
N ARG A 340 16.79 12.29 8.95
CA ARG A 340 16.46 13.67 8.56
C ARG A 340 17.38 14.19 7.46
N ALA A 341 18.69 13.98 7.61
CA ALA A 341 19.67 14.39 6.61
C ALA A 341 19.41 13.67 5.27
N MET A 342 19.13 12.37 5.33
CA MET A 342 18.82 11.61 4.13
C MET A 342 17.53 12.06 3.45
N LEU A 343 16.46 12.37 4.21
CA LEU A 343 15.24 12.95 3.67
C LEU A 343 15.48 14.29 2.98
N ALA A 344 16.31 15.16 3.60
CA ALA A 344 16.67 16.44 3.03
C ALA A 344 17.48 16.30 1.73
N LEU A 345 18.44 15.37 1.68
CA LEU A 345 19.23 15.08 0.47
C LEU A 345 18.36 14.55 -0.68
N ILE A 346 17.44 13.60 -0.39
CA ILE A 346 16.51 13.07 -1.40
C ILE A 346 15.56 14.17 -1.86
N GLY A 347 15.03 14.97 -0.93
CA GLY A 347 14.17 16.11 -1.28
C GLY A 347 14.89 17.13 -2.16
N LEU A 348 16.15 17.45 -1.84
CA LEU A 348 16.97 18.34 -2.65
C LEU A 348 17.20 17.75 -4.06
N ALA A 349 17.58 16.49 -4.16
CA ALA A 349 17.75 15.80 -5.45
C ALA A 349 16.47 15.81 -6.27
N GLY A 350 15.31 15.54 -5.63
CA GLY A 350 14.00 15.57 -6.28
C GLY A 350 13.60 16.97 -6.77
N CYS A 351 13.97 18.03 -6.03
CA CYS A 351 13.64 19.41 -6.41
C CYS A 351 14.62 20.03 -7.42
N THR A 352 15.83 19.48 -7.56
CA THR A 352 16.88 20.03 -8.46
C THR A 352 17.15 19.11 -9.65
N ALA A 353 17.73 17.95 -9.42
CA ALA A 353 18.10 17.01 -10.48
C ALA A 353 16.87 16.37 -11.15
N GLY A 354 15.81 16.09 -10.39
CA GLY A 354 14.57 15.52 -10.93
C GLY A 354 13.97 16.34 -12.07
N PRO A 355 13.66 17.63 -11.89
CA PRO A 355 13.16 18.52 -12.96
C PRO A 355 14.13 18.65 -14.15
N ILE A 356 15.44 18.63 -13.92
CA ILE A 356 16.44 18.69 -14.99
C ILE A 356 16.33 17.43 -15.87
N PHE A 357 16.31 16.23 -15.26
CA PHE A 357 16.17 14.99 -16.02
C PHE A 357 14.81 14.90 -16.70
N TYR A 358 13.74 15.41 -16.06
CA TYR A 358 12.43 15.50 -16.67
C TYR A 358 12.42 16.41 -17.92
N TYR A 359 13.08 17.57 -17.84
CA TYR A 359 13.24 18.48 -18.95
C TYR A 359 14.06 17.86 -20.10
N LEU A 360 15.17 17.19 -19.77
CA LEU A 360 15.96 16.46 -20.77
C LEU A 360 15.15 15.36 -21.42
N LEU A 361 14.35 14.61 -20.64
CA LEU A 361 13.43 13.61 -21.17
C LEU A 361 12.43 14.23 -22.17
N LEU A 362 11.84 15.37 -21.85
CA LEU A 362 10.91 16.05 -22.76
C LEU A 362 11.57 16.55 -24.03
N LYS A 363 12.87 16.85 -24.03
CA LYS A 363 13.65 17.24 -25.20
C LYS A 363 14.22 16.09 -26.01
N ALA A 364 14.32 14.89 -25.42
CA ALA A 364 14.88 13.71 -26.08
C ALA A 364 14.12 13.36 -27.35
N GLY A 365 14.85 12.92 -28.37
CA GLY A 365 14.26 12.55 -29.67
C GLY A 365 13.57 11.18 -29.70
N TYR A 366 13.69 10.39 -28.59
CA TYR A 366 13.16 9.03 -28.43
C TYR A 366 13.54 8.01 -29.51
N GLN A 367 14.53 8.33 -30.34
CA GLN A 367 15.06 7.40 -31.35
C GLN A 367 15.89 6.29 -30.72
N ASN A 368 16.51 6.57 -29.57
CA ASN A 368 17.31 5.60 -28.82
C ASN A 368 16.57 5.16 -27.57
N PRO A 369 16.08 3.92 -27.50
CA PRO A 369 15.42 3.37 -26.32
C PRO A 369 16.31 3.39 -25.06
N ALA A 370 17.63 3.31 -25.19
CA ALA A 370 18.55 3.34 -24.04
C ALA A 370 18.56 4.72 -23.36
N GLU A 371 18.49 5.82 -24.13
CA GLU A 371 18.38 7.17 -23.59
C GLU A 371 17.13 7.32 -22.74
N LEU A 372 15.98 6.85 -23.26
CA LEU A 372 14.73 6.84 -22.51
C LEU A 372 14.83 6.07 -21.18
N ILE A 373 15.39 4.85 -21.24
CA ILE A 373 15.57 4.00 -20.04
C ILE A 373 16.43 4.72 -19.01
N VAL A 374 17.56 5.31 -19.42
CA VAL A 374 18.46 6.03 -18.52
C VAL A 374 17.75 7.22 -17.87
N LEU A 375 17.07 8.06 -18.64
CA LEU A 375 16.39 9.25 -18.11
C LEU A 375 15.23 8.88 -17.18
N VAL A 376 14.41 7.90 -17.55
CA VAL A 376 13.33 7.39 -16.69
C VAL A 376 13.90 6.82 -15.39
N THR A 377 15.00 6.09 -15.45
CA THR A 377 15.68 5.55 -14.26
C THR A 377 16.22 6.65 -13.35
N LEU A 378 16.89 7.66 -13.92
CA LEU A 378 17.42 8.79 -13.15
C LEU A 378 16.31 9.60 -12.47
N ILE A 379 15.20 9.85 -13.16
CA ILE A 379 14.03 10.52 -12.57
C ILE A 379 13.50 9.70 -11.38
N ASN A 380 13.34 8.38 -11.54
CA ASN A 380 12.90 7.49 -10.47
C ASN A 380 13.89 7.51 -9.28
N LEU A 381 15.20 7.45 -9.53
CA LEU A 381 16.22 7.47 -8.48
C LEU A 381 16.31 8.83 -7.76
N CYS A 382 15.90 9.93 -8.38
CA CYS A 382 15.80 11.23 -7.70
C CYS A 382 14.52 11.35 -6.84
N ALA A 383 13.41 10.76 -7.28
CA ALA A 383 12.10 11.00 -6.70
C ALA A 383 11.71 9.98 -5.61
N THR A 384 12.09 8.71 -5.75
CA THR A 384 11.49 7.62 -4.98
C THR A 384 12.32 7.00 -3.85
N PRO A 385 13.64 7.26 -3.65
CA PRO A 385 14.39 6.65 -2.55
C PRO A 385 13.92 7.04 -1.14
N VAL A 386 13.06 8.06 -1.02
CA VAL A 386 12.38 8.41 0.23
C VAL A 386 11.67 7.20 0.85
N TRP A 387 11.12 6.32 0.02
CA TRP A 387 10.41 5.11 0.44
C TRP A 387 11.31 4.11 1.16
N ALA A 388 12.61 4.07 0.86
CA ALA A 388 13.56 3.20 1.54
C ALA A 388 13.71 3.51 3.04
N ILE A 389 13.39 4.73 3.48
CA ILE A 389 13.60 5.18 4.86
C ILE A 389 12.31 5.55 5.59
N VAL A 390 11.21 5.70 4.87
CA VAL A 390 9.90 6.13 5.41
C VAL A 390 9.45 5.29 6.58
N THR A 391 9.45 3.97 6.48
CA THR A 391 8.97 3.09 7.56
C THR A 391 9.78 3.24 8.83
N SER A 392 11.12 3.28 8.74
CA SER A 392 11.96 3.52 9.91
C SER A 392 11.76 4.92 10.47
N TYR A 393 11.65 5.93 9.61
CA TYR A 393 11.41 7.31 10.03
C TYR A 393 10.10 7.45 10.81
N ILE A 394 8.98 6.96 10.26
CA ILE A 394 7.67 7.11 10.90
C ILE A 394 7.58 6.32 12.21
N THR A 395 8.03 5.06 12.21
CA THR A 395 7.95 4.21 13.41
C THR A 395 8.79 4.72 14.58
N GLU A 396 9.92 5.36 14.28
CA GLU A 396 10.80 5.97 15.29
C GLU A 396 10.25 7.32 15.83
N ARG A 397 9.25 7.93 15.17
CA ARG A 397 8.66 9.22 15.59
C ARG A 397 7.60 9.07 16.68
N PHE A 398 6.90 7.95 16.73
CA PHE A 398 5.77 7.78 17.63
C PHE A 398 6.08 6.82 18.79
N PRO A 399 5.63 7.14 20.03
CA PRO A 399 5.68 6.20 21.13
C PRO A 399 4.82 4.98 20.85
N THR A 400 5.14 3.84 21.48
CA THR A 400 4.50 2.54 21.21
C THR A 400 2.98 2.58 21.35
N ALA A 401 2.47 3.34 22.33
CA ALA A 401 1.04 3.46 22.63
C ALA A 401 0.17 4.07 21.51
N VAL A 402 0.78 4.84 20.59
CA VAL A 402 0.07 5.51 19.47
C VAL A 402 0.79 5.26 18.13
N ARG A 403 1.67 4.25 18.07
CA ARG A 403 2.55 4.05 16.91
C ARG A 403 1.80 3.58 15.67
N ALA A 404 0.86 2.63 15.82
CA ALA A 404 0.05 2.18 14.69
C ALA A 404 -0.85 3.31 14.19
N SER A 405 -1.59 3.99 15.07
CA SER A 405 -2.41 5.15 14.70
C SER A 405 -1.58 6.26 14.04
N GLY A 406 -0.42 6.59 14.61
CA GLY A 406 0.47 7.63 14.08
C GLY A 406 1.10 7.25 12.73
N TYR A 407 1.51 6.00 12.58
CA TYR A 407 2.02 5.47 11.32
C TYR A 407 0.92 5.49 10.26
N GLY A 408 -0.23 4.89 10.54
CA GLY A 408 -1.33 4.77 9.61
C GLY A 408 -1.83 6.12 9.10
N ILE A 409 -2.18 7.04 10.01
CA ILE A 409 -2.72 8.35 9.63
C ILE A 409 -1.65 9.19 8.93
N GLY A 410 -0.43 9.26 9.46
CA GLY A 410 0.63 10.04 8.88
C GLY A 410 1.02 9.59 7.46
N TYR A 411 0.96 8.29 7.21
CA TYR A 411 1.24 7.68 5.91
C TYR A 411 0.05 7.85 4.95
N SER A 412 -1.16 7.51 5.37
CA SER A 412 -2.33 7.39 4.50
C SER A 412 -3.07 8.69 4.27
N ALA A 413 -3.25 9.53 5.30
CA ALA A 413 -3.96 10.80 5.11
C ALA A 413 -3.22 11.71 4.10
N ALA A 414 -1.90 11.57 4.03
CA ALA A 414 -1.06 12.28 3.08
C ALA A 414 -1.27 11.85 1.61
N THR A 415 -1.97 10.75 1.34
CA THR A 415 -2.28 10.30 -0.03
C THR A 415 -3.43 11.05 -0.66
N ILE A 416 -4.33 11.67 0.14
CA ILE A 416 -5.59 12.24 -0.35
C ILE A 416 -5.32 13.31 -1.42
N ILE A 417 -4.49 14.30 -1.10
CA ILE A 417 -4.22 15.40 -2.05
C ILE A 417 -3.48 14.88 -3.29
N PRO A 418 -2.37 14.13 -3.15
CA PRO A 418 -1.67 13.56 -4.31
C PRO A 418 -2.53 12.61 -5.17
N ALA A 419 -3.50 11.90 -4.59
CA ALA A 419 -4.39 11.01 -5.34
C ALA A 419 -5.15 11.73 -6.46
N PHE A 420 -5.45 13.01 -6.27
CA PHE A 420 -6.15 13.83 -7.26
C PHE A 420 -5.21 14.66 -8.16
N SER A 421 -3.91 14.54 -8.00
CA SER A 421 -2.94 15.32 -8.81
C SER A 421 -2.82 14.87 -10.28
N SER A 422 -3.42 13.72 -10.62
CA SER A 422 -3.45 13.18 -11.99
C SER A 422 -4.70 13.59 -12.79
N PHE A 423 -5.63 14.31 -12.15
CA PHE A 423 -6.82 14.90 -12.76
C PHE A 423 -6.52 16.33 -13.20
#